data_3e1366bd4457e5e29da08db7ee810bf0
#
_entry.id   3e1366bd4457e5e29da08db7ee810bf0
#
_cell.length_a   1.000
_cell.length_b   1.000
_cell.length_c   1.000
_cell.angle_alpha   90.00
_cell.angle_beta   90.00
_cell.angle_gamma   90.00
#
_symmetry.space_group_name_H-M   'P 1'
#
loop_
_entity.id
_entity.type
_entity.pdbx_description
1 polymer ?
#
loop_
_entity_poly.entity_id
_entity_poly.type
_entity_poly.pdbx_seq_one_letter_code
_entity_poly.pdbx_strand_id
1 'polypeptide(L)'
;FLNLTHRGAIAKAREIQEATGCDILIQEQEAYLLPGLQLTVFEREFAVSDRTYAFWTPGHSPGSSCLYDTGNGGVLFSGRHLLPNREAAPVPHRTAKTFHWPRQINSVKSIVDRFSPSTLEYICPAANTGFLRGKGSIDRAFEQLINLDLAVCLQSKPDT
;
A
#
# COMPACT_ATOMS: atom_id res chain seq x y z
N PHE A 1 0.25 -7.75 -15.04
CA PHE A 1 0.19 -6.34 -14.60
C PHE A 1 1.45 -5.92 -13.83
N LEU A 2 1.89 -4.69 -14.06
CA LEU A 2 2.74 -3.95 -13.14
C LEU A 2 1.83 -3.10 -12.24
N ASN A 3 1.67 -3.47 -10.99
CA ASN A 3 0.84 -2.69 -10.05
C ASN A 3 1.66 -1.55 -9.42
N LEU A 4 1.21 -0.31 -9.60
CA LEU A 4 1.82 0.87 -8.99
C LEU A 4 1.00 1.34 -7.79
N THR A 5 1.57 1.19 -6.61
CA THR A 5 0.89 1.50 -5.35
C THR A 5 0.84 2.99 -5.01
N HIS A 6 1.65 3.83 -5.63
CA HIS A 6 1.69 5.27 -5.41
C HIS A 6 2.58 5.97 -6.44
N ARG A 7 2.42 7.28 -6.62
CA ARG A 7 3.15 8.10 -7.60
C ARG A 7 4.69 8.03 -7.47
N GLY A 8 5.24 7.71 -6.32
CA GLY A 8 6.69 7.54 -6.14
C GLY A 8 7.25 6.24 -6.72
N ALA A 9 6.39 5.30 -7.14
CA ALA A 9 6.79 4.01 -7.72
C ALA A 9 6.91 4.03 -9.26
N ILE A 10 6.63 5.15 -9.91
CA ILE A 10 6.51 5.25 -11.38
C ILE A 10 7.84 5.27 -12.14
N ALA A 11 8.98 5.47 -11.46
CA ALA A 11 10.26 5.82 -12.09
C ALA A 11 10.72 4.89 -13.23
N LYS A 12 10.46 3.58 -13.10
CA LYS A 12 10.84 2.57 -14.10
C LYS A 12 9.64 1.93 -14.83
N ALA A 13 8.46 2.49 -14.68
CA ALA A 13 7.25 1.90 -15.23
C ALA A 13 7.31 1.76 -16.77
N ARG A 14 7.84 2.79 -17.44
CA ARG A 14 8.03 2.77 -18.90
C ARG A 14 9.00 1.66 -19.33
N GLU A 15 10.19 1.61 -18.73
CA GLU A 15 11.22 0.60 -19.06
C GLU A 15 10.69 -0.82 -18.84
N ILE A 16 9.93 -1.04 -17.75
CA ILE A 16 9.35 -2.36 -17.45
C ILE A 16 8.27 -2.69 -18.48
N GLN A 17 7.39 -1.76 -18.83
CA GLN A 17 6.37 -2.02 -19.85
C GLN A 17 6.98 -2.30 -21.21
N GLU A 18 7.97 -1.52 -21.65
CA GLU A 18 8.67 -1.73 -22.91
C GLU A 18 9.38 -3.10 -22.96
N ALA A 19 9.97 -3.53 -21.84
CA ALA A 19 10.67 -4.80 -21.75
C ALA A 19 9.75 -6.02 -21.67
N THR A 20 8.55 -5.88 -21.10
CA THR A 20 7.69 -7.03 -20.76
C THR A 20 6.34 -7.03 -21.51
N GLY A 21 5.93 -5.91 -22.07
CA GLY A 21 4.60 -5.72 -22.66
C GLY A 21 3.45 -5.76 -21.65
N CYS A 22 3.73 -5.67 -20.33
CA CYS A 22 2.70 -5.75 -19.31
C CYS A 22 1.87 -4.47 -19.22
N ASP A 23 0.58 -4.60 -18.92
CA ASP A 23 -0.26 -3.48 -18.53
C ASP A 23 0.16 -2.92 -17.18
N ILE A 24 0.04 -1.61 -17.01
CA ILE A 24 0.26 -0.93 -15.74
C ILE A 24 -1.07 -0.70 -15.05
N LEU A 25 -1.24 -1.28 -13.87
CA LEU A 25 -2.39 -1.05 -13.00
C LEU A 25 -2.10 0.13 -12.08
N ILE A 26 -2.93 1.17 -12.17
CA ILE A 26 -2.76 2.41 -11.40
C ILE A 26 -4.10 3.02 -11.01
N GLN A 27 -4.16 3.65 -9.85
CA GLN A 27 -5.34 4.38 -9.42
C GLN A 27 -5.52 5.69 -10.26
N GLU A 28 -6.75 6.05 -10.59
CA GLU A 28 -7.10 7.11 -11.54
C GLU A 28 -6.45 8.47 -11.27
N GLN A 29 -6.31 8.85 -9.99
CA GLN A 29 -5.76 10.15 -9.61
C GLN A 29 -4.27 10.31 -9.92
N GLU A 30 -3.58 9.24 -10.30
CA GLU A 30 -2.15 9.27 -10.65
C GLU A 30 -1.87 8.78 -12.08
N ALA A 31 -2.89 8.37 -12.82
CA ALA A 31 -2.76 7.90 -14.20
C ALA A 31 -2.15 8.94 -15.14
N TYR A 32 -2.43 10.23 -14.91
CA TYR A 32 -1.90 11.34 -15.72
C TYR A 32 -0.36 11.47 -15.66
N LEU A 33 0.29 10.85 -14.67
CA LEU A 33 1.74 10.86 -14.53
C LEU A 33 2.46 9.95 -15.53
N LEU A 34 1.72 9.10 -16.25
CA LEU A 34 2.24 8.10 -17.18
C LEU A 34 1.68 8.28 -18.59
N PRO A 35 1.87 9.45 -19.22
CA PRO A 35 1.34 9.70 -20.56
C PRO A 35 1.94 8.76 -21.59
N GLY A 36 1.10 8.23 -22.49
CA GLY A 36 1.54 7.38 -23.60
C GLY A 36 1.91 5.94 -23.20
N LEU A 37 1.62 5.52 -21.97
CA LEU A 37 1.75 4.13 -21.54
C LEU A 37 0.40 3.41 -21.58
N GLN A 38 0.45 2.09 -21.71
CA GLN A 38 -0.74 1.26 -21.66
C GLN A 38 -1.15 1.05 -20.18
N LEU A 39 -2.27 1.65 -19.79
CA LEU A 39 -2.73 1.68 -18.40
C LEU A 39 -4.07 0.96 -18.26
N THR A 40 -4.19 0.19 -17.19
CA THR A 40 -5.46 -0.22 -16.60
C THR A 40 -5.69 0.67 -15.38
N VAL A 41 -6.70 1.53 -15.48
CA VAL A 41 -7.01 2.55 -14.48
C VAL A 41 -8.21 2.09 -13.64
N PHE A 42 -8.14 2.26 -12.33
CA PHE A 42 -9.26 1.95 -11.44
C PHE A 42 -9.58 3.11 -10.48
N GLU A 43 -10.84 3.20 -10.07
CA GLU A 43 -11.32 4.22 -9.13
C GLU A 43 -11.15 3.76 -7.67
N ARG A 44 -11.84 2.71 -7.29
CA ARG A 44 -11.89 2.22 -5.90
C ARG A 44 -11.24 0.85 -5.73
N GLU A 45 -11.55 -0.06 -6.63
CA GLU A 45 -11.13 -1.45 -6.57
C GLU A 45 -10.98 -2.05 -7.96
N PHE A 46 -10.04 -2.99 -8.12
CA PHE A 46 -9.84 -3.72 -9.36
C PHE A 46 -9.44 -5.17 -9.07
N ALA A 47 -10.22 -6.13 -9.57
CA ALA A 47 -9.89 -7.55 -9.49
C ALA A 47 -8.82 -7.91 -10.53
N VAL A 48 -7.62 -8.23 -10.09
CA VAL A 48 -6.53 -8.71 -10.95
C VAL A 48 -6.74 -10.19 -11.29
N SER A 49 -7.28 -10.96 -10.35
CA SER A 49 -7.63 -12.37 -10.48
C SER A 49 -8.71 -12.73 -9.46
N ASP A 50 -9.13 -13.99 -9.43
CA ASP A 50 -10.08 -14.50 -8.42
C ASP A 50 -9.55 -14.38 -6.98
N ARG A 51 -8.25 -14.23 -6.81
CA ARG A 51 -7.59 -14.17 -5.50
C ARG A 51 -7.00 -12.81 -5.18
N THR A 52 -6.71 -12.02 -6.19
CA THR A 52 -5.87 -10.83 -6.05
C THR A 52 -6.62 -9.59 -6.52
N TYR A 53 -6.67 -8.54 -5.71
CA TYR A 53 -7.27 -7.28 -6.09
C TYR A 53 -6.51 -6.08 -5.52
N ALA A 54 -6.53 -4.98 -6.28
CA ALA A 54 -6.05 -3.69 -5.85
C ALA A 54 -7.20 -2.86 -5.28
N PHE A 55 -6.94 -2.04 -4.27
CA PHE A 55 -7.93 -1.12 -3.73
C PHE A 55 -7.31 0.20 -3.28
N TRP A 56 -8.08 1.26 -3.41
CA TRP A 56 -7.68 2.62 -3.11
C TRP A 56 -7.51 2.85 -1.61
N THR A 57 -6.35 3.37 -1.20
CA THR A 57 -6.00 3.74 0.18
C THR A 57 -5.36 5.13 0.20
N PRO A 58 -6.15 6.20 -0.06
CA PRO A 58 -5.59 7.54 -0.22
C PRO A 58 -4.97 8.06 1.07
N GLY A 59 -3.96 8.91 0.92
CA GLY A 59 -3.35 9.63 2.03
C GLY A 59 -1.85 9.82 1.88
N HIS A 60 -1.08 8.76 1.67
CA HIS A 60 0.34 8.87 1.33
C HIS A 60 0.52 9.66 0.02
N SER A 61 -0.26 9.33 -0.98
CA SER A 61 -0.46 10.11 -2.20
C SER A 61 -1.95 10.09 -2.60
N PRO A 62 -2.42 10.94 -3.54
CA PRO A 62 -3.82 10.94 -3.96
C PRO A 62 -4.31 9.57 -4.46
N GLY A 63 -3.54 8.91 -5.31
CA GLY A 63 -3.82 7.60 -5.89
C GLY A 63 -3.16 6.43 -5.15
N SER A 64 -2.75 6.63 -3.90
CA SER A 64 -2.18 5.55 -3.09
C SER A 64 -3.13 4.37 -3.00
N SER A 65 -2.61 3.16 -3.21
CA SER A 65 -3.38 1.92 -3.22
C SER A 65 -2.59 0.77 -2.62
N CYS A 66 -3.31 -0.26 -2.18
CA CYS A 66 -2.74 -1.52 -1.75
C CYS A 66 -3.16 -2.62 -2.72
N LEU A 67 -2.36 -3.68 -2.81
CA LEU A 67 -2.72 -4.92 -3.48
C LEU A 67 -2.89 -6.00 -2.42
N TYR A 68 -3.93 -6.80 -2.54
CA TYR A 68 -4.21 -7.89 -1.61
C TYR A 68 -4.36 -9.21 -2.35
N ASP A 69 -3.77 -10.28 -1.80
CA ASP A 69 -3.93 -11.66 -2.25
C ASP A 69 -4.46 -12.52 -1.12
N THR A 70 -5.46 -13.36 -1.40
CA THR A 70 -6.12 -14.23 -0.40
C THR A 70 -5.29 -15.44 0.02
N GLY A 71 -4.18 -15.72 -0.65
CA GLY A 71 -3.31 -16.85 -0.31
C GLY A 71 -2.61 -16.68 1.04
N ASN A 72 -2.13 -17.79 1.59
CA ASN A 72 -1.33 -17.82 2.83
C ASN A 72 -1.98 -17.12 4.04
N GLY A 73 -3.31 -17.16 4.15
CA GLY A 73 -4.03 -16.45 5.22
C GLY A 73 -4.24 -14.96 4.98
N GLY A 74 -3.94 -14.47 3.78
CA GLY A 74 -4.08 -13.11 3.34
C GLY A 74 -2.78 -12.30 3.40
N VAL A 75 -2.40 -11.72 2.28
CA VAL A 75 -1.18 -10.93 2.10
C VAL A 75 -1.52 -9.55 1.55
N LEU A 76 -1.17 -8.51 2.29
CA LEU A 76 -1.34 -7.13 1.87
C LEU A 76 0.00 -6.53 1.43
N PHE A 77 0.10 -6.16 0.16
CA PHE A 77 1.21 -5.37 -0.37
C PHE A 77 0.86 -3.90 -0.18
N SER A 78 1.38 -3.31 0.88
CA SER A 78 0.95 -1.99 1.37
C SER A 78 1.63 -0.81 0.68
N GLY A 79 2.59 -1.05 -0.21
CA GLY A 79 3.36 0.03 -0.80
C GLY A 79 4.06 0.87 0.29
N ARG A 80 3.77 2.17 0.30
CA ARG A 80 4.22 3.09 1.36
C ARG A 80 3.11 3.51 2.34
N HIS A 81 1.94 2.91 2.22
CA HIS A 81 0.80 3.24 3.08
C HIS A 81 1.02 2.79 4.53
N LEU A 82 1.52 1.56 4.70
CA LEU A 82 1.93 0.97 5.98
C LEU A 82 3.37 0.49 5.87
N LEU A 83 4.23 0.93 6.76
CA LEU A 83 5.64 0.56 6.80
C LEU A 83 6.00 -0.02 8.17
N PRO A 84 7.03 -0.88 8.27
CA PRO A 84 7.49 -1.35 9.57
C PRO A 84 8.18 -0.22 10.34
N ASN A 85 7.88 -0.13 11.62
CA ASN A 85 8.65 0.67 12.56
C ASN A 85 9.88 -0.12 13.08
N ARG A 86 10.61 0.44 14.04
CA ARG A 86 11.83 -0.19 14.62
C ARG A 86 11.55 -1.53 15.32
N GLU A 87 10.34 -1.74 15.78
CA GLU A 87 9.83 -2.97 16.40
C GLU A 87 9.25 -3.95 15.37
N ALA A 88 9.40 -3.67 14.06
CA ALA A 88 8.84 -4.43 12.95
C ALA A 88 7.30 -4.45 12.91
N ALA A 89 6.63 -3.55 13.62
CA ALA A 89 5.17 -3.42 13.60
C ALA A 89 4.72 -2.51 12.44
N PRO A 90 3.55 -2.77 11.82
CA PRO A 90 3.04 -1.95 10.73
C PRO A 90 2.50 -0.63 11.27
N VAL A 91 2.99 0.47 10.74
CA VAL A 91 2.52 1.82 11.11
C VAL A 91 2.30 2.68 9.86
N PRO A 92 1.33 3.58 9.87
CA PRO A 92 1.27 4.63 8.86
C PRO A 92 2.46 5.57 9.05
N HIS A 93 3.10 5.94 7.94
CA HIS A 93 4.30 6.76 7.98
C HIS A 93 4.01 8.16 7.44
N ARG A 94 4.21 9.18 8.29
CA ARG A 94 4.00 10.58 7.93
C ARG A 94 5.32 11.25 7.59
N THR A 95 5.42 11.77 6.38
CA THR A 95 6.57 12.56 5.93
C THR A 95 6.10 13.94 5.48
N ALA A 96 7.06 14.87 5.24
CA ALA A 96 6.75 16.17 4.63
C ALA A 96 6.08 16.05 3.24
N LYS A 97 6.21 14.90 2.57
CA LYS A 97 5.61 14.61 1.26
C LYS A 97 4.27 13.88 1.34
N THR A 98 3.78 13.56 2.54
CA THR A 98 2.46 12.94 2.72
C THR A 98 1.38 13.89 2.21
N PHE A 99 0.56 13.40 1.28
CA PHE A 99 -0.47 14.22 0.62
C PHE A 99 -1.54 14.69 1.60
N HIS A 100 -2.12 13.77 2.39
CA HIS A 100 -3.19 14.11 3.32
C HIS A 100 -3.22 13.14 4.50
N TRP A 101 -2.62 13.52 5.61
CA TRP A 101 -2.44 12.66 6.76
C TRP A 101 -3.75 12.09 7.36
N PRO A 102 -4.80 12.89 7.63
CA PRO A 102 -6.06 12.34 8.14
C PRO A 102 -6.69 11.31 7.21
N ARG A 103 -6.58 11.47 5.88
CA ARG A 103 -7.05 10.45 4.92
C ARG A 103 -6.24 9.17 5.00
N GLN A 104 -4.93 9.26 5.23
CA GLN A 104 -4.09 8.08 5.41
C GLN A 104 -4.51 7.29 6.66
N ILE A 105 -4.78 7.96 7.76
CA ILE A 105 -5.30 7.34 8.99
C ILE A 105 -6.67 6.69 8.75
N ASN A 106 -7.58 7.37 8.06
CA ASN A 106 -8.89 6.79 7.70
C ASN A 106 -8.74 5.56 6.79
N SER A 107 -7.76 5.55 5.89
CA SER A 107 -7.47 4.38 5.05
C SER A 107 -6.94 3.21 5.88
N VAL A 108 -6.13 3.44 6.92
CA VAL A 108 -5.71 2.40 7.86
C VAL A 108 -6.92 1.82 8.60
N LYS A 109 -7.83 2.68 9.09
CA LYS A 109 -9.07 2.24 9.70
C LYS A 109 -9.90 1.36 8.76
N SER A 110 -10.03 1.77 7.50
CA SER A 110 -10.75 0.98 6.48
C SER A 110 -10.12 -0.39 6.23
N ILE A 111 -8.80 -0.51 6.32
CA ILE A 111 -8.10 -1.80 6.26
C ILE A 111 -8.46 -2.68 7.45
N VAL A 112 -8.44 -2.13 8.67
CA VAL A 112 -8.85 -2.86 9.88
C VAL A 112 -10.31 -3.32 9.79
N ASP A 113 -11.21 -2.45 9.31
CA ASP A 113 -12.63 -2.77 9.15
C ASP A 113 -12.89 -3.83 8.06
N ARG A 114 -11.99 -3.95 7.06
CA ARG A 114 -12.12 -4.86 5.91
C ARG A 114 -11.66 -6.27 6.21
N PHE A 115 -10.65 -6.45 7.05
CA PHE A 115 -9.97 -7.72 7.27
C PHE A 115 -10.25 -8.28 8.67
N SER A 116 -9.73 -9.47 8.94
CA SER A 116 -9.84 -10.19 10.19
C SER A 116 -8.54 -10.97 10.46
N PRO A 117 -8.36 -11.57 11.65
CA PRO A 117 -7.19 -12.42 11.92
C PRO A 117 -7.02 -13.58 10.93
N SER A 118 -8.12 -14.08 10.37
CA SER A 118 -8.10 -15.19 9.40
C SER A 118 -7.89 -14.74 7.95
N THR A 119 -7.93 -13.43 7.68
CA THR A 119 -7.84 -12.88 6.31
C THR A 119 -6.72 -11.88 6.11
N LEU A 120 -5.91 -11.57 7.14
CA LEU A 120 -4.74 -10.70 7.00
C LEU A 120 -3.61 -11.20 7.89
N GLU A 121 -2.86 -12.18 7.39
CA GLU A 121 -1.70 -12.74 8.08
C GLU A 121 -0.43 -11.91 7.85
N TYR A 122 -0.22 -11.42 6.61
CA TYR A 122 1.03 -10.74 6.24
C TYR A 122 0.82 -9.35 5.66
N ILE A 123 1.73 -8.44 5.98
CA ILE A 123 1.93 -7.17 5.25
C ILE A 123 3.32 -7.17 4.63
N CYS A 124 3.37 -6.93 3.30
CA CYS A 124 4.60 -6.75 2.53
C CYS A 124 4.78 -5.26 2.20
N PRO A 125 5.65 -4.55 2.92
CA PRO A 125 5.88 -3.12 2.71
C PRO A 125 6.88 -2.87 1.58
N ALA A 126 6.81 -1.69 0.94
CA ALA A 126 7.75 -1.29 -0.12
C ALA A 126 8.97 -0.49 0.39
N ALA A 127 9.08 -0.22 1.68
CA ALA A 127 10.19 0.52 2.27
C ALA A 127 10.42 0.10 3.73
N ASN A 128 11.50 0.62 4.34
CA ASN A 128 11.91 0.35 5.72
C ASN A 128 12.11 -1.15 6.04
N THR A 129 12.33 -1.97 5.02
CA THR A 129 12.44 -3.43 5.14
C THR A 129 13.63 -3.87 5.99
N GLY A 130 14.62 -3.00 6.22
CA GLY A 130 15.72 -3.25 7.17
C GLY A 130 15.25 -3.52 8.61
N PHE A 131 14.14 -2.93 9.03
CA PHE A 131 13.53 -3.20 10.33
C PHE A 131 12.95 -4.61 10.46
N LEU A 132 12.69 -5.29 9.34
CA LEU A 132 12.23 -6.68 9.31
C LEU A 132 13.34 -7.71 9.50
N ARG A 133 14.61 -7.28 9.60
CA ARG A 133 15.77 -8.13 9.90
C ARG A 133 15.90 -9.36 8.99
N GLY A 134 15.70 -9.16 7.69
CA GLY A 134 15.77 -10.22 6.67
C GLY A 134 14.45 -10.95 6.39
N LYS A 135 13.39 -10.71 7.17
CA LYS A 135 12.04 -11.12 6.81
C LYS A 135 11.52 -10.21 5.70
N GLY A 136 10.78 -10.73 4.75
CA GLY A 136 10.16 -9.96 3.66
C GLY A 136 8.83 -9.34 4.04
N SER A 137 8.26 -9.72 5.19
CA SER A 137 6.91 -9.37 5.61
C SER A 137 6.80 -9.14 7.11
N ILE A 138 5.70 -8.49 7.49
CA ILE A 138 5.22 -8.37 8.88
C ILE A 138 4.22 -9.49 9.09
N ASP A 139 4.49 -10.38 10.04
CA ASP A 139 3.65 -11.54 10.38
C ASP A 139 2.54 -11.13 11.36
N ARG A 140 1.46 -11.91 11.46
CA ARG A 140 0.30 -11.63 12.31
C ARG A 140 -0.18 -10.18 12.16
N ALA A 141 -0.28 -9.75 10.91
CA ALA A 141 -0.41 -8.35 10.57
C ALA A 141 -1.71 -7.73 11.11
N PHE A 142 -2.82 -8.47 11.06
CA PHE A 142 -4.09 -7.95 11.59
C PHE A 142 -4.02 -7.69 13.10
N GLU A 143 -3.46 -8.64 13.87
CA GLU A 143 -3.31 -8.50 15.32
C GLU A 143 -2.47 -7.27 15.69
N GLN A 144 -1.45 -6.99 14.89
CA GLN A 144 -0.61 -5.81 15.10
C GLN A 144 -1.33 -4.51 14.71
N LEU A 145 -2.12 -4.52 13.61
CA LEU A 145 -2.88 -3.35 13.18
C LEU A 145 -3.96 -2.91 14.17
N ILE A 146 -4.70 -3.84 14.76
CA ILE A 146 -5.75 -3.50 15.74
C ILE A 146 -5.18 -2.92 17.04
N ASN A 147 -3.90 -3.11 17.32
CA ASN A 147 -3.22 -2.54 18.47
C ASN A 147 -2.69 -1.12 18.22
N LEU A 148 -2.81 -0.60 16.99
CA LEU A 148 -2.45 0.78 16.70
C LEU A 148 -3.45 1.75 17.33
N ASP A 149 -2.93 2.70 18.10
CA ASP A 149 -3.71 3.86 18.53
C ASP A 149 -3.75 4.89 17.40
N LEU A 150 -4.82 4.84 16.61
CA LEU A 150 -4.99 5.74 15.45
C LEU A 150 -5.17 7.21 15.87
N ALA A 151 -5.65 7.48 17.08
CA ALA A 151 -5.76 8.84 17.61
C ALA A 151 -4.37 9.43 17.90
N VAL A 152 -3.47 8.63 18.48
CA VAL A 152 -2.06 9.00 18.66
C VAL A 152 -1.36 9.15 17.31
N CYS A 153 -1.57 8.22 16.38
CA CYS A 153 -1.02 8.33 15.02
C CYS A 153 -1.44 9.62 14.33
N LEU A 154 -2.71 10.02 14.47
CA LEU A 154 -3.24 11.23 13.83
C LEU A 154 -2.47 12.49 14.27
N GLN A 155 -2.04 12.54 15.53
CA GLN A 155 -1.30 13.66 16.11
C GLN A 155 0.22 13.62 15.83
N SER A 156 0.73 12.55 15.22
CA SER A 156 2.17 12.43 14.96
C SER A 156 2.65 13.55 14.02
N LYS A 157 3.88 14.00 14.26
CA LYS A 157 4.55 14.98 13.38
C LYS A 157 5.16 14.26 12.18
N PRO A 158 5.34 14.96 11.04
CA PRO A 158 6.11 14.42 9.92
C PRO A 158 7.53 14.09 10.33
N ASP A 159 8.03 12.94 9.90
CA ASP A 159 9.46 12.63 9.99
C ASP A 159 10.25 13.55 9.06
N THR A 160 11.35 14.08 9.56
CA THR A 160 12.26 14.98 8.83
C THR A 160 13.13 14.24 7.82
#